data_faf3dfde65a2fb8a13961517bf599db2
#
_entry.id   faf3dfde65a2fb8a13961517bf599db2
#
_cell.length_a   1.000
_cell.length_b   1.000
_cell.length_c   1.000
_cell.angle_alpha   90.00
_cell.angle_beta   90.00
_cell.angle_gamma   90.00
#
_symmetry.space_group_name_H-M   'P 1'
#
loop_
_entity.id
_entity.type
_entity.pdbx_description
1 polymer ?
#
loop_
_entity_poly.entity_id
_entity_poly.type
_entity_poly.pdbx_seq_one_letter_code
_entity_poly.pdbx_strand_id
1 'polypeptide(L)'
;FEHFYQQGGRIFDTAYIYNNGLSDGFLGRWINEQNLKDEIVILGKGAHTPHCEPGYIRPQLEESLERMNLDHLDIFCLHRDNPEIPVDEFIDELNEIKASGLISFIGASNWTFDRFKKANEYAKNFEKEGFKVLSNNFSLAEMNEPVWPGCVNCDDEYLDYLIANEIFLFPWSSQARGFFVEQDLFPKLTHGANPTREEEIRVWHSESNLNRRERCFELAQQLNCTPIELALAYVINRSDNIFPLIGPRNLFESESCMKALT
;
A
#
# COMPACT_ATOMS: atom_id res chain seq x y z
N PHE A 1 -13.69 1.02 -9.06
CA PHE A 1 -13.89 -0.23 -8.29
C PHE A 1 -14.42 -1.33 -9.21
N GLU A 2 -15.56 -1.12 -9.86
CA GLU A 2 -16.29 -2.11 -10.66
C GLU A 2 -15.42 -2.80 -11.72
N HIS A 3 -14.69 -2.03 -12.54
CA HIS A 3 -13.83 -2.60 -13.57
C HIS A 3 -12.73 -3.51 -12.98
N PHE A 4 -12.07 -3.07 -11.91
CA PHE A 4 -11.03 -3.86 -11.23
C PHE A 4 -11.62 -5.18 -10.66
N TYR A 5 -12.78 -5.11 -10.04
CA TYR A 5 -13.48 -6.28 -9.52
C TYR A 5 -13.86 -7.27 -10.64
N GLN A 6 -14.40 -6.79 -11.76
CA GLN A 6 -14.76 -7.61 -12.93
C GLN A 6 -13.54 -8.26 -13.59
N GLN A 7 -12.36 -7.65 -13.50
CA GLN A 7 -11.10 -8.21 -13.96
C GLN A 7 -10.47 -9.22 -12.96
N GLY A 8 -11.15 -9.57 -11.89
CA GLY A 8 -10.68 -10.52 -10.87
C GLY A 8 -10.00 -9.87 -9.65
N GLY A 9 -9.89 -8.56 -9.59
CA GLY A 9 -9.38 -7.85 -8.42
C GLY A 9 -10.29 -8.06 -7.20
N ARG A 10 -9.69 -8.30 -6.04
CA ARG A 10 -10.46 -8.60 -4.81
C ARG A 10 -10.00 -7.80 -3.60
N ILE A 11 -8.85 -7.14 -3.65
CA ILE A 11 -8.29 -6.41 -2.51
C ILE A 11 -8.43 -4.92 -2.78
N PHE A 12 -9.06 -4.19 -1.85
CA PHE A 12 -9.28 -2.76 -1.92
C PHE A 12 -8.63 -2.05 -0.75
N ASP A 13 -7.83 -1.03 -1.06
CA ASP A 13 -7.08 -0.23 -0.10
C ASP A 13 -7.78 1.08 0.19
N THR A 14 -7.92 1.40 1.48
CA THR A 14 -8.43 2.68 1.96
C THR A 14 -7.67 3.15 3.20
N ALA A 15 -7.97 4.35 3.68
CA ALA A 15 -7.45 4.85 4.94
C ALA A 15 -8.38 5.91 5.55
N TYR A 16 -8.41 5.95 6.87
CA TYR A 16 -9.16 6.92 7.67
C TYR A 16 -9.04 8.36 7.17
N ILE A 17 -7.83 8.75 6.72
CA ILE A 17 -7.54 10.12 6.28
C ILE A 17 -7.76 10.38 4.80
N TYR A 18 -7.97 9.33 3.96
CA TYR A 18 -8.05 9.52 2.51
C TYR A 18 -9.26 10.37 2.13
N ASN A 19 -9.01 11.49 1.44
CA ASN A 19 -10.02 12.49 1.08
C ASN A 19 -10.88 12.91 2.28
N ASN A 20 -10.27 13.11 3.45
CA ASN A 20 -10.97 13.46 4.69
C ASN A 20 -12.08 12.46 5.05
N GLY A 21 -11.83 11.17 4.85
CA GLY A 21 -12.76 10.08 5.14
C GLY A 21 -13.77 9.76 4.04
N LEU A 22 -13.84 10.55 2.97
CA LEU A 22 -14.76 10.30 1.86
C LEU A 22 -14.45 8.99 1.11
N SER A 23 -13.16 8.59 1.07
CA SER A 23 -12.76 7.34 0.41
C SER A 23 -13.41 6.12 1.04
N ASP A 24 -13.47 6.06 2.37
CA ASP A 24 -14.18 5.02 3.11
C ASP A 24 -15.66 4.97 2.72
N GLY A 25 -16.34 6.14 2.71
CA GLY A 25 -17.75 6.23 2.36
C GLY A 25 -18.06 5.80 0.92
N PHE A 26 -17.18 6.14 -0.04
CA PHE A 26 -17.36 5.71 -1.44
C PHE A 26 -17.15 4.21 -1.60
N LEU A 27 -16.11 3.67 -0.98
CA LEU A 27 -15.84 2.23 -1.03
C LEU A 27 -16.97 1.44 -0.37
N GLY A 28 -17.36 1.82 0.84
CA GLY A 28 -18.43 1.15 1.58
C GLY A 28 -19.78 1.20 0.87
N ARG A 29 -20.13 2.32 0.24
CA ARG A 29 -21.35 2.41 -0.58
C ARG A 29 -21.33 1.41 -1.71
N TRP A 30 -20.25 1.35 -2.49
CA TRP A 30 -20.11 0.41 -3.59
C TRP A 30 -20.20 -1.05 -3.12
N ILE A 31 -19.52 -1.39 -2.03
CA ILE A 31 -19.57 -2.73 -1.44
C ILE A 31 -21.00 -3.12 -1.06
N ASN A 32 -21.71 -2.23 -0.36
CA ASN A 32 -23.07 -2.52 0.12
C ASN A 32 -24.08 -2.59 -1.04
N GLU A 33 -23.99 -1.70 -2.04
CA GLU A 33 -24.88 -1.70 -3.22
C GLU A 33 -24.71 -2.96 -4.08
N GLN A 34 -23.49 -3.53 -4.13
CA GLN A 34 -23.19 -4.73 -4.89
C GLN A 34 -23.25 -6.03 -4.05
N ASN A 35 -23.46 -5.95 -2.74
CA ASN A 35 -23.45 -7.07 -1.78
C ASN A 35 -22.12 -7.86 -1.79
N LEU A 36 -20.98 -7.17 -1.77
CA LEU A 36 -19.63 -7.75 -1.93
C LEU A 36 -18.88 -8.00 -0.63
N LYS A 37 -19.50 -7.86 0.54
CA LYS A 37 -18.83 -7.97 1.85
C LYS A 37 -17.99 -9.23 2.02
N ASP A 38 -18.50 -10.36 1.53
CA ASP A 38 -17.86 -11.68 1.67
C ASP A 38 -17.01 -12.07 0.44
N GLU A 39 -16.91 -11.20 -0.56
CA GLU A 39 -16.22 -11.50 -1.82
C GLU A 39 -14.92 -10.73 -2.01
N ILE A 40 -14.66 -9.74 -1.17
CA ILE A 40 -13.49 -8.87 -1.27
C ILE A 40 -12.74 -8.79 0.06
N VAL A 41 -11.50 -8.37 -0.02
CA VAL A 41 -10.63 -8.08 1.12
C VAL A 41 -10.43 -6.57 1.23
N ILE A 42 -10.66 -6.01 2.40
CA ILE A 42 -10.49 -4.57 2.64
C ILE A 42 -9.25 -4.36 3.51
N LEU A 43 -8.29 -3.59 2.98
CA LEU A 43 -7.15 -3.09 3.71
C LEU A 43 -7.44 -1.64 4.14
N GLY A 44 -7.76 -1.46 5.41
CA GLY A 44 -7.93 -0.15 6.02
C GLY A 44 -6.67 0.31 6.75
N LYS A 45 -6.53 1.63 6.93
CA LYS A 45 -5.40 2.23 7.67
C LYS A 45 -5.85 3.34 8.59
N GLY A 46 -5.26 3.40 9.80
CA GLY A 46 -5.44 4.48 10.77
C GLY A 46 -4.12 4.83 11.46
N ALA A 47 -4.16 5.64 12.50
CA ALA A 47 -2.99 6.15 13.22
C ALA A 47 -2.00 6.86 12.28
N HIS A 48 -2.49 7.92 11.61
CA HIS A 48 -1.67 8.83 10.80
C HIS A 48 -1.31 10.09 11.61
N THR A 49 -0.16 10.69 11.33
CA THR A 49 0.25 11.97 11.93
C THR A 49 -0.86 13.04 11.82
N PRO A 50 -1.14 13.82 12.87
CA PRO A 50 -0.43 13.85 14.16
C PRO A 50 -0.87 12.79 15.18
N HIS A 51 -1.81 11.93 14.87
CA HIS A 51 -2.45 10.98 15.78
C HIS A 51 -1.89 9.55 15.59
N CYS A 52 -0.56 9.39 15.68
CA CYS A 52 0.13 8.10 15.61
C CYS A 52 0.37 7.52 17.00
N GLU A 53 -0.68 7.27 17.75
CA GLU A 53 -0.64 6.76 19.12
C GLU A 53 -1.65 5.63 19.31
N PRO A 54 -1.40 4.64 20.18
CA PRO A 54 -2.31 3.51 20.39
C PRO A 54 -3.74 3.93 20.65
N GLY A 55 -3.96 4.93 21.51
CA GLY A 55 -5.31 5.42 21.88
C GLY A 55 -6.16 5.98 20.73
N TYR A 56 -5.57 6.28 19.56
CA TYR A 56 -6.30 6.72 18.38
C TYR A 56 -6.66 5.58 17.40
N ILE A 57 -6.10 4.39 17.58
CA ILE A 57 -6.29 3.27 16.65
C ILE A 57 -7.75 2.84 16.60
N ARG A 58 -8.31 2.44 17.75
CA ARG A 58 -9.69 1.97 17.85
C ARG A 58 -10.71 3.03 17.41
N PRO A 59 -10.68 4.29 17.92
CA PRO A 59 -11.63 5.31 17.49
C PRO A 59 -11.63 5.57 15.97
N GLN A 60 -10.45 5.61 15.34
CA GLN A 60 -10.35 5.83 13.90
C GLN A 60 -10.84 4.62 13.10
N LEU A 61 -10.58 3.40 13.56
CA LEU A 61 -11.10 2.18 12.95
C LEU A 61 -12.65 2.14 13.03
N GLU A 62 -13.21 2.39 14.19
CA GLU A 62 -14.67 2.39 14.40
C GLU A 62 -15.35 3.46 13.54
N GLU A 63 -14.77 4.66 13.43
CA GLU A 63 -15.29 5.70 12.54
C GLU A 63 -15.16 5.31 11.04
N SER A 64 -14.08 4.65 10.64
CA SER A 64 -13.93 4.12 9.27
C SER A 64 -14.99 3.05 8.97
N LEU A 65 -15.24 2.14 9.88
CA LEU A 65 -16.30 1.13 9.77
C LEU A 65 -17.70 1.77 9.66
N GLU A 66 -17.98 2.79 10.48
CA GLU A 66 -19.23 3.56 10.40
C GLU A 66 -19.39 4.22 9.02
N ARG A 67 -18.36 4.91 8.52
CA ARG A 67 -18.35 5.54 7.19
C ARG A 67 -18.61 4.55 6.05
N MET A 68 -18.08 3.34 6.17
CA MET A 68 -18.27 2.26 5.21
C MET A 68 -19.58 1.50 5.38
N ASN A 69 -20.26 1.66 6.51
CA ASN A 69 -21.39 0.83 6.93
C ASN A 69 -21.03 -0.67 6.93
N LEU A 70 -19.89 -0.97 7.55
CA LEU A 70 -19.36 -2.31 7.77
C LEU A 70 -19.10 -2.54 9.25
N ASP A 71 -19.03 -3.79 9.67
CA ASP A 71 -18.78 -4.23 11.05
C ASP A 71 -17.38 -4.84 11.25
N HIS A 72 -16.63 -5.01 10.17
CA HIS A 72 -15.33 -5.67 10.16
C HIS A 72 -14.44 -5.17 9.01
N LEU A 73 -13.11 -5.16 9.21
CA LEU A 73 -12.09 -5.09 8.17
C LEU A 73 -11.22 -6.35 8.16
N ASP A 74 -10.87 -6.82 6.98
CA ASP A 74 -9.98 -7.99 6.85
C ASP A 74 -8.57 -7.66 7.34
N ILE A 75 -8.03 -6.51 6.91
CA ILE A 75 -6.69 -6.07 7.24
C ILE A 75 -6.75 -4.64 7.78
N PHE A 76 -6.10 -4.40 8.91
CA PHE A 76 -5.90 -3.04 9.41
C PHE A 76 -4.42 -2.75 9.63
N CYS A 77 -3.92 -1.68 9.00
CA CYS A 77 -2.52 -1.24 9.10
C CYS A 77 -2.41 0.08 9.89
N LEU A 78 -1.42 0.16 10.75
CA LEU A 78 -0.95 1.45 11.26
C LEU A 78 -0.40 2.26 10.08
N HIS A 79 -0.93 3.47 9.83
CA HIS A 79 -0.60 4.25 8.63
C HIS A 79 0.76 4.93 8.71
N ARG A 80 1.23 5.21 9.93
CA ARG A 80 2.54 5.78 10.25
C ARG A 80 3.08 5.17 11.53
N ASP A 81 4.39 5.28 11.71
CA ASP A 81 5.06 4.98 12.98
C ASP A 81 5.18 6.25 13.85
N ASN A 82 5.23 6.06 15.15
CA ASN A 82 5.71 7.03 16.11
C ASN A 82 6.87 6.41 16.92
N PRO A 83 8.14 6.70 16.54
CA PRO A 83 9.31 6.10 17.19
C PRO A 83 9.46 6.42 18.68
N GLU A 84 8.79 7.46 19.19
CA GLU A 84 8.82 7.85 20.60
C GLU A 84 7.99 6.89 21.49
N ILE A 85 7.09 6.12 20.89
CA ILE A 85 6.25 5.16 21.59
C ILE A 85 6.82 3.75 21.46
N PRO A 86 6.89 2.97 22.56
CA PRO A 86 7.31 1.57 22.52
C PRO A 86 6.42 0.72 21.58
N VAL A 87 7.03 -0.26 20.90
CA VAL A 87 6.30 -1.11 19.93
C VAL A 87 5.25 -2.01 20.59
N ASP A 88 5.48 -2.39 21.84
CA ASP A 88 4.58 -3.21 22.63
C ASP A 88 3.21 -2.54 22.83
N GLU A 89 3.16 -1.23 23.05
CA GLU A 89 1.89 -0.51 23.20
C GLU A 89 1.02 -0.60 21.92
N PHE A 90 1.63 -0.54 20.74
CA PHE A 90 0.91 -0.71 19.46
C PHE A 90 0.43 -2.16 19.26
N ILE A 91 1.30 -3.13 19.55
CA ILE A 91 0.96 -4.55 19.39
C ILE A 91 -0.14 -4.95 20.37
N ASP A 92 -0.09 -4.46 21.60
CA ASP A 92 -1.09 -4.75 22.61
C ASP A 92 -2.47 -4.23 22.22
N GLU A 93 -2.58 -2.95 21.84
CA GLU A 93 -3.84 -2.35 21.37
C GLU A 93 -4.40 -3.07 20.15
N LEU A 94 -3.56 -3.39 19.15
CA LEU A 94 -4.00 -4.10 17.95
C LEU A 94 -4.51 -5.52 18.26
N ASN A 95 -3.89 -6.23 19.20
CA ASN A 95 -4.37 -7.54 19.64
C ASN A 95 -5.70 -7.45 20.38
N GLU A 96 -5.92 -6.42 21.20
CA GLU A 96 -7.22 -6.16 21.84
C GLU A 96 -8.31 -5.85 20.81
N ILE A 97 -8.00 -5.04 19.80
CA ILE A 97 -8.92 -4.73 18.70
C ILE A 97 -9.27 -6.00 17.93
N LYS A 98 -8.27 -6.82 17.57
CA LYS A 98 -8.49 -8.09 16.90
C LYS A 98 -9.34 -9.05 17.73
N ALA A 99 -9.07 -9.15 19.02
CA ALA A 99 -9.88 -9.99 19.95
C ALA A 99 -11.34 -9.53 20.04
N SER A 100 -11.64 -8.25 19.77
CA SER A 100 -13.02 -7.75 19.71
C SER A 100 -13.73 -8.10 18.37
N GLY A 101 -13.05 -8.68 17.40
CA GLY A 101 -13.62 -9.10 16.13
C GLY A 101 -13.72 -7.99 15.07
N LEU A 102 -13.17 -6.80 15.30
CA LEU A 102 -13.23 -5.68 14.35
C LEU A 102 -12.26 -5.84 13.17
N ILE A 103 -11.19 -6.64 13.33
CA ILE A 103 -10.20 -6.90 12.29
C ILE A 103 -9.72 -8.35 12.30
N SER A 104 -9.32 -8.88 11.14
CA SER A 104 -8.73 -10.24 11.02
C SER A 104 -7.21 -10.23 11.08
N PHE A 105 -6.56 -9.33 10.37
CA PHE A 105 -5.10 -9.25 10.28
C PHE A 105 -4.60 -7.86 10.66
N ILE A 106 -3.48 -7.83 11.37
CA ILE A 106 -2.81 -6.60 11.75
C ILE A 106 -1.58 -6.34 10.88
N GLY A 107 -1.35 -5.08 10.53
CA GLY A 107 -0.23 -4.68 9.70
C GLY A 107 0.30 -3.29 10.05
N ALA A 108 1.34 -2.90 9.34
CA ALA A 108 1.94 -1.59 9.46
C ALA A 108 2.27 -0.99 8.10
N SER A 109 2.24 0.32 8.00
CA SER A 109 2.65 1.08 6.83
C SER A 109 3.66 2.14 7.23
N ASN A 110 4.72 2.25 6.43
CA ASN A 110 5.80 3.20 6.68
C ASN A 110 6.53 2.99 8.03
N TRP A 111 6.66 1.75 8.43
CA TRP A 111 7.52 1.34 9.54
C TRP A 111 8.90 0.96 9.00
N THR A 112 9.96 1.36 9.72
CA THR A 112 11.33 0.93 9.40
C THR A 112 11.50 -0.55 9.68
N PHE A 113 12.46 -1.19 9.01
CA PHE A 113 12.73 -2.62 9.19
C PHE A 113 12.97 -2.99 10.66
N ASP A 114 13.84 -2.25 11.34
CA ASP A 114 14.17 -2.50 12.75
C ASP A 114 12.94 -2.41 13.66
N ARG A 115 12.10 -1.40 13.47
CA ARG A 115 10.88 -1.20 14.27
C ARG A 115 9.86 -2.30 14.03
N PHE A 116 9.65 -2.67 12.76
CA PHE A 116 8.73 -3.74 12.36
C PHE A 116 9.18 -5.09 12.93
N LYS A 117 10.47 -5.41 12.78
CA LYS A 117 11.08 -6.63 13.32
C LYS A 117 10.95 -6.68 14.84
N LYS A 118 11.27 -5.57 15.54
CA LYS A 118 11.14 -5.47 17.00
C LYS A 118 9.71 -5.69 17.48
N ALA A 119 8.71 -5.17 16.75
CA ALA A 119 7.30 -5.40 17.07
C ALA A 119 6.92 -6.87 16.93
N ASN A 120 7.37 -7.54 15.87
CA ASN A 120 7.12 -8.96 15.65
C ASN A 120 7.87 -9.86 16.65
N GLU A 121 9.08 -9.48 17.06
CA GLU A 121 9.82 -10.16 18.13
C GLU A 121 9.10 -10.03 19.47
N TYR A 122 8.59 -8.84 19.80
CA TYR A 122 7.76 -8.65 20.99
C TYR A 122 6.52 -9.54 20.95
N ALA A 123 5.76 -9.48 19.87
CA ALA A 123 4.56 -10.31 19.72
C ALA A 123 4.85 -11.80 19.92
N LYS A 124 5.91 -12.32 19.31
CA LYS A 124 6.34 -13.71 19.45
C LYS A 124 6.70 -14.07 20.90
N ASN A 125 7.42 -13.20 21.60
CA ASN A 125 7.88 -13.43 22.98
C ASN A 125 6.71 -13.45 24.01
N PHE A 126 5.62 -12.75 23.69
CA PHE A 126 4.45 -12.62 24.56
C PHE A 126 3.20 -13.36 24.03
N GLU A 127 3.39 -14.31 23.10
CA GLU A 127 2.33 -15.13 22.50
C GLU A 127 1.18 -14.31 21.91
N LYS A 128 1.53 -13.15 21.33
CA LYS A 128 0.61 -12.25 20.63
C LYS A 128 0.76 -12.40 19.12
N GLU A 129 -0.19 -11.89 18.37
CA GLU A 129 -0.06 -11.77 16.93
C GLU A 129 0.79 -10.54 16.57
N GLY A 130 1.80 -10.76 15.74
CA GLY A 130 2.61 -9.71 15.13
C GLY A 130 2.02 -9.22 13.82
N PHE A 131 2.69 -8.25 13.20
CA PHE A 131 2.31 -7.77 11.88
C PHE A 131 2.41 -8.89 10.83
N LYS A 132 1.33 -9.13 10.13
CA LYS A 132 1.23 -10.06 8.99
C LYS A 132 1.22 -9.33 7.65
N VAL A 133 1.11 -8.01 7.68
CA VAL A 133 1.07 -7.14 6.50
C VAL A 133 2.00 -5.96 6.68
N LEU A 134 2.78 -5.67 5.64
CA LEU A 134 3.54 -4.44 5.47
C LEU A 134 3.01 -3.68 4.26
N SER A 135 2.81 -2.35 4.40
CA SER A 135 2.47 -1.46 3.31
C SER A 135 3.48 -0.31 3.22
N ASN A 136 4.70 -0.61 2.78
CA ASN A 136 5.75 0.36 2.49
C ASN A 136 5.89 0.58 0.98
N ASN A 137 6.66 1.58 0.56
CA ASN A 137 6.99 1.73 -0.85
C ASN A 137 7.85 0.56 -1.35
N PHE A 138 7.48 0.02 -2.52
CA PHE A 138 8.32 -0.88 -3.29
C PHE A 138 7.95 -0.76 -4.77
N SER A 139 8.93 -0.48 -5.63
CA SER A 139 8.75 -0.36 -7.08
C SER A 139 10.05 -0.65 -7.82
N LEU A 140 10.02 -0.70 -9.16
CA LEU A 140 11.21 -0.86 -9.99
C LEU A 140 12.21 0.29 -9.80
N ALA A 141 11.72 1.51 -9.49
CA ALA A 141 12.57 2.63 -9.09
C ALA A 141 12.68 2.71 -7.56
N GLU A 142 13.86 2.97 -7.05
CA GLU A 142 14.08 3.23 -5.62
C GLU A 142 13.72 4.68 -5.27
N MET A 143 13.00 4.86 -4.16
CA MET A 143 12.66 6.18 -3.65
C MET A 143 13.91 6.80 -3.01
N ASN A 144 14.48 7.85 -3.64
CA ASN A 144 15.71 8.51 -3.16
C ASN A 144 15.44 9.36 -1.92
N GLU A 145 14.31 10.05 -1.91
CA GLU A 145 13.80 10.82 -0.79
C GLU A 145 12.34 10.45 -0.54
N PRO A 146 11.85 10.52 0.71
CA PRO A 146 10.46 10.23 1.00
C PRO A 146 9.48 11.06 0.16
N VAL A 147 8.49 10.41 -0.45
CA VAL A 147 7.40 11.12 -1.17
C VAL A 147 6.72 12.12 -0.23
N TRP A 148 6.39 11.66 0.97
CA TRP A 148 5.89 12.48 2.08
C TRP A 148 6.71 12.17 3.33
N PRO A 149 6.80 13.13 4.28
CA PRO A 149 7.51 12.89 5.54
C PRO A 149 7.07 11.59 6.21
N GLY A 150 8.05 10.80 6.67
CA GLY A 150 7.81 9.52 7.31
C GLY A 150 7.47 8.34 6.37
N CYS A 151 7.60 8.51 5.05
CA CYS A 151 7.51 7.40 4.12
C CYS A 151 8.78 6.55 4.12
N VAL A 152 8.62 5.23 4.03
CA VAL A 152 9.70 4.25 4.12
C VAL A 152 9.64 3.28 2.94
N ASN A 153 10.82 2.93 2.40
CA ASN A 153 11.00 1.86 1.42
C ASN A 153 10.96 0.47 2.08
N CYS A 154 10.56 -0.52 1.31
CA CYS A 154 10.93 -1.91 1.54
C CYS A 154 12.12 -2.19 0.61
N ASP A 155 13.32 -2.32 1.16
CA ASP A 155 14.51 -2.74 0.44
C ASP A 155 14.60 -4.28 0.33
N ASP A 156 15.66 -4.78 -0.31
CA ASP A 156 15.82 -6.23 -0.51
C ASP A 156 15.97 -6.98 0.83
N GLU A 157 16.67 -6.42 1.82
CA GLU A 157 16.82 -7.05 3.15
C GLU A 157 15.48 -7.16 3.87
N TYR A 158 14.67 -6.09 3.81
CA TYR A 158 13.34 -6.08 4.40
C TYR A 158 12.42 -7.08 3.67
N LEU A 159 12.48 -7.11 2.33
CA LEU A 159 11.69 -8.04 1.52
C LEU A 159 12.06 -9.50 1.84
N ASP A 160 13.33 -9.84 1.94
CA ASP A 160 13.80 -11.18 2.30
C ASP A 160 13.26 -11.61 3.67
N TYR A 161 13.25 -10.70 4.64
CA TYR A 161 12.64 -10.94 5.94
C TYR A 161 11.14 -11.22 5.85
N LEU A 162 10.40 -10.44 5.05
CA LEU A 162 8.96 -10.65 4.86
C LEU A 162 8.67 -12.02 4.26
N ILE A 163 9.41 -12.40 3.22
CA ILE A 163 9.27 -13.71 2.55
C ILE A 163 9.58 -14.85 3.52
N ALA A 164 10.68 -14.76 4.27
CA ALA A 164 11.10 -15.79 5.21
C ALA A 164 10.12 -16.00 6.39
N ASN A 165 9.30 -14.99 6.71
CA ASN A 165 8.32 -15.02 7.80
C ASN A 165 6.86 -15.11 7.31
N GLU A 166 6.62 -15.35 6.02
CA GLU A 166 5.28 -15.42 5.42
C GLU A 166 4.42 -14.19 5.72
N ILE A 167 5.05 -12.99 5.58
CA ILE A 167 4.41 -11.69 5.75
C ILE A 167 4.12 -11.11 4.37
N PHE A 168 2.93 -10.56 4.18
CA PHE A 168 2.48 -10.00 2.91
C PHE A 168 2.92 -8.55 2.75
N LEU A 169 3.40 -8.19 1.56
CA LEU A 169 3.73 -6.83 1.18
C LEU A 169 2.63 -6.26 0.26
N PHE A 170 2.07 -5.12 0.66
CA PHE A 170 1.14 -4.32 -0.13
C PHE A 170 1.81 -2.99 -0.49
N PRO A 171 2.69 -2.96 -1.50
CA PRO A 171 3.49 -1.79 -1.78
C PRO A 171 2.65 -0.68 -2.41
N TRP A 172 2.69 0.51 -1.79
CA TRP A 172 2.14 1.72 -2.38
C TRP A 172 3.14 2.34 -3.37
N SER A 173 2.62 3.14 -4.31
CA SER A 173 3.40 3.68 -5.44
C SER A 173 4.19 2.61 -6.21
N SER A 174 3.60 1.44 -6.38
CA SER A 174 4.21 0.26 -7.03
C SER A 174 4.70 0.52 -8.46
N GLN A 175 4.19 1.56 -9.11
CA GLN A 175 4.59 2.04 -10.44
C GLN A 175 5.39 3.36 -10.37
N ALA A 176 6.04 3.67 -9.22
CA ALA A 176 6.84 4.88 -9.00
C ALA A 176 6.09 6.17 -9.43
N ARG A 177 4.77 6.24 -9.17
CA ARG A 177 3.89 7.39 -9.49
C ARG A 177 3.99 7.88 -10.94
N GLY A 178 4.23 6.98 -11.88
CA GLY A 178 4.31 7.29 -13.31
C GLY A 178 5.72 7.57 -13.84
N PHE A 179 6.77 7.36 -13.06
CA PHE A 179 8.17 7.56 -13.49
C PHE A 179 8.52 6.77 -14.77
N PHE A 180 7.86 5.65 -15.02
CA PHE A 180 8.04 4.80 -16.21
C PHE A 180 7.08 5.13 -17.35
N VAL A 181 6.32 6.22 -17.28
CA VAL A 181 5.49 6.69 -18.39
C VAL A 181 6.32 7.52 -19.36
N GLU A 182 6.01 7.44 -20.67
CA GLU A 182 6.63 8.30 -21.68
C GLU A 182 6.35 9.77 -21.39
N GLN A 183 7.37 10.63 -21.51
CA GLN A 183 7.27 12.05 -21.14
C GLN A 183 6.14 12.80 -21.86
N ASP A 184 5.85 12.44 -23.11
CA ASP A 184 4.78 13.05 -23.90
C ASP A 184 3.36 12.74 -23.37
N LEU A 185 3.22 11.65 -22.61
CA LEU A 185 1.97 11.26 -21.96
C LEU A 185 1.82 11.89 -20.56
N PHE A 186 2.91 12.27 -19.93
CA PHE A 186 2.94 12.77 -18.56
C PHE A 186 2.09 14.04 -18.34
N PRO A 187 2.13 15.07 -19.20
CA PRO A 187 1.29 16.26 -19.05
C PRO A 187 -0.21 15.98 -19.22
N LYS A 188 -0.58 14.94 -19.98
CA LYS A 188 -1.99 14.56 -20.20
C LYS A 188 -2.58 13.76 -19.04
N LEU A 189 -1.72 13.18 -18.22
CA LEU A 189 -2.11 12.39 -17.06
C LEU A 189 -2.20 13.22 -15.76
N THR A 190 -1.87 14.51 -15.80
CA THR A 190 -1.67 15.39 -14.63
C THR A 190 -2.94 16.12 -14.18
N HIS A 191 -4.05 15.44 -13.95
CA HIS A 191 -5.17 16.06 -13.23
C HIS A 191 -5.31 15.42 -11.85
N GLY A 192 -5.15 16.22 -10.80
CA GLY A 192 -5.30 15.78 -9.41
C GLY A 192 -3.98 15.38 -8.72
N ALA A 193 -3.97 14.36 -7.92
CA ALA A 193 -2.89 13.95 -7.00
C ALA A 193 -1.59 13.40 -7.65
N ASN A 194 -1.22 13.87 -8.85
CA ASN A 194 0.04 13.49 -9.48
C ASN A 194 1.23 14.22 -8.85
N PRO A 195 2.41 13.60 -8.84
CA PRO A 195 3.61 14.30 -8.42
C PRO A 195 3.85 15.51 -9.34
N THR A 196 4.28 16.61 -8.77
CA THR A 196 4.84 17.70 -9.56
C THR A 196 6.13 17.23 -10.22
N ARG A 197 6.60 17.96 -11.25
CA ARG A 197 7.91 17.63 -11.85
C ARG A 197 9.04 17.73 -10.83
N GLU A 198 8.96 18.62 -9.89
CA GLU A 198 9.93 18.77 -8.79
C GLU A 198 9.90 17.56 -7.85
N GLU A 199 8.72 17.09 -7.46
CA GLU A 199 8.57 15.87 -6.65
C GLU A 199 9.09 14.63 -7.39
N GLU A 200 8.79 14.50 -8.69
CA GLU A 200 9.30 13.40 -9.51
C GLU A 200 10.83 13.39 -9.51
N ILE A 201 11.46 14.55 -9.76
CA ILE A 201 12.92 14.68 -9.78
C ILE A 201 13.49 14.35 -8.39
N ARG A 202 12.97 14.95 -7.35
CA ARG A 202 13.44 14.76 -5.97
C ARG A 202 13.36 13.29 -5.54
N VAL A 203 12.25 12.64 -5.85
CA VAL A 203 11.96 11.29 -5.34
C VAL A 203 12.60 10.20 -6.21
N TRP A 204 12.55 10.34 -7.54
CA TRP A 204 12.88 9.22 -8.44
C TRP A 204 14.12 9.42 -9.31
N HIS A 205 14.61 10.68 -9.50
CA HIS A 205 15.77 10.90 -10.36
C HIS A 205 17.08 10.66 -9.62
N SER A 206 17.65 9.47 -9.83
CA SER A 206 19.03 9.14 -9.56
C SER A 206 19.62 8.49 -10.81
N GLU A 207 20.92 8.42 -10.92
CA GLU A 207 21.60 7.75 -12.03
C GLU A 207 21.15 6.28 -12.14
N SER A 208 21.05 5.59 -11.01
CA SER A 208 20.56 4.20 -10.96
C SER A 208 19.13 4.07 -11.50
N ASN A 209 18.20 4.93 -11.08
CA ASN A 209 16.81 4.89 -11.53
C ASN A 209 16.66 5.29 -13.01
N LEU A 210 17.43 6.27 -13.48
CA LEU A 210 17.45 6.64 -14.89
C LEU A 210 17.93 5.48 -15.76
N ASN A 211 18.99 4.79 -15.35
CA ASN A 211 19.49 3.59 -16.02
C ASN A 211 18.46 2.44 -15.97
N ARG A 212 17.73 2.27 -14.87
CA ARG A 212 16.63 1.29 -14.80
C ARG A 212 15.49 1.66 -15.74
N ARG A 213 15.16 2.95 -15.82
CA ARG A 213 14.13 3.47 -16.72
C ARG A 213 14.49 3.20 -18.18
N GLU A 214 15.71 3.50 -18.60
CA GLU A 214 16.20 3.24 -19.97
C GLU A 214 16.07 1.74 -20.31
N ARG A 215 16.61 0.85 -19.49
CA ARG A 215 16.49 -0.59 -19.68
C ARG A 215 15.04 -1.08 -19.70
N CYS A 216 14.17 -0.48 -18.86
CA CYS A 216 12.76 -0.81 -18.84
C CYS A 216 12.08 -0.45 -20.17
N PHE A 217 12.41 0.71 -20.76
CA PHE A 217 11.88 1.13 -22.06
C PHE A 217 12.36 0.20 -23.20
N GLU A 218 13.65 -0.13 -23.22
CA GLU A 218 14.21 -1.06 -24.22
C GLU A 218 13.55 -2.45 -24.11
N LEU A 219 13.41 -2.99 -22.92
CA LEU A 219 12.81 -4.30 -22.69
C LEU A 219 11.30 -4.30 -23.01
N ALA A 220 10.58 -3.26 -22.64
CA ALA A 220 9.15 -3.12 -22.96
C ALA A 220 8.90 -3.12 -24.46
N GLN A 221 9.77 -2.46 -25.24
CA GLN A 221 9.71 -2.51 -26.71
C GLN A 221 9.91 -3.93 -27.24
N GLN A 222 10.86 -4.69 -26.70
CA GLN A 222 11.12 -6.07 -27.10
C GLN A 222 9.96 -7.01 -26.76
N LEU A 223 9.30 -6.77 -25.62
CA LEU A 223 8.18 -7.56 -25.13
C LEU A 223 6.82 -7.10 -25.69
N ASN A 224 6.79 -6.01 -26.48
CA ASN A 224 5.56 -5.41 -27.00
C ASN A 224 4.53 -5.03 -25.91
N CYS A 225 5.03 -4.49 -24.81
CA CYS A 225 4.23 -3.93 -23.72
C CYS A 225 4.67 -2.48 -23.43
N THR A 226 3.96 -1.79 -22.55
CA THR A 226 4.37 -0.45 -22.13
C THR A 226 5.36 -0.51 -20.96
N PRO A 227 6.28 0.48 -20.82
CA PRO A 227 7.22 0.50 -19.69
C PRO A 227 6.55 0.51 -18.32
N ILE A 228 5.37 1.13 -18.20
CA ILE A 228 4.63 1.17 -16.93
C ILE A 228 3.99 -0.18 -16.57
N GLU A 229 3.56 -0.96 -17.58
CA GLU A 229 3.10 -2.36 -17.39
C GLU A 229 4.27 -3.24 -16.95
N LEU A 230 5.44 -3.11 -17.59
CA LEU A 230 6.64 -3.85 -17.21
C LEU A 230 7.13 -3.48 -15.79
N ALA A 231 7.07 -2.20 -15.42
CA ALA A 231 7.41 -1.76 -14.07
C ALA A 231 6.51 -2.38 -13.00
N LEU A 232 5.21 -2.54 -13.27
CA LEU A 232 4.29 -3.22 -12.36
C LEU A 232 4.53 -4.74 -12.35
N ALA A 233 4.76 -5.35 -13.51
CA ALA A 233 5.09 -6.77 -13.64
C ALA A 233 6.34 -7.14 -12.84
N TYR A 234 7.36 -6.26 -12.81
CA TYR A 234 8.54 -6.45 -11.95
C TYR A 234 8.15 -6.62 -10.47
N VAL A 235 7.27 -5.77 -9.95
CA VAL A 235 6.83 -5.83 -8.55
C VAL A 235 6.06 -7.12 -8.27
N ILE A 236 5.14 -7.49 -9.15
CA ILE A 236 4.32 -8.71 -9.02
C ILE A 236 5.18 -9.96 -8.99
N ASN A 237 6.22 -10.02 -9.81
CA ASN A 237 7.05 -11.23 -9.98
C ASN A 237 8.20 -11.35 -8.96
N ARG A 238 8.31 -10.45 -7.98
CA ARG A 238 9.35 -10.56 -6.95
C ARG A 238 9.06 -11.66 -5.92
N SER A 239 7.80 -11.90 -5.60
CA SER A 239 7.36 -12.96 -4.69
C SER A 239 5.85 -13.12 -4.75
N ASP A 240 5.34 -14.32 -4.47
CA ASP A 240 3.91 -14.62 -4.33
C ASP A 240 3.27 -13.89 -3.11
N ASN A 241 4.08 -13.34 -2.21
CA ASN A 241 3.62 -12.58 -1.05
C ASN A 241 3.44 -11.08 -1.33
N ILE A 242 3.55 -10.62 -2.58
CA ILE A 242 3.45 -9.21 -2.94
C ILE A 242 2.16 -8.92 -3.71
N PHE A 243 1.38 -7.98 -3.19
CA PHE A 243 0.13 -7.50 -3.75
C PHE A 243 0.24 -5.99 -4.01
N PRO A 244 0.75 -5.56 -5.19
CA PRO A 244 0.98 -4.14 -5.45
C PRO A 244 -0.31 -3.33 -5.45
N LEU A 245 -0.33 -2.26 -4.68
CA LEU A 245 -1.42 -1.28 -4.70
C LEU A 245 -1.30 -0.43 -5.97
N ILE A 246 -2.37 -0.40 -6.74
CA ILE A 246 -2.52 0.42 -7.95
C ILE A 246 -3.55 1.52 -7.71
N GLY A 247 -3.37 2.66 -8.35
CA GLY A 247 -4.27 3.81 -8.22
C GLY A 247 -4.69 4.36 -9.59
N PRO A 248 -5.37 3.58 -10.43
CA PRO A 248 -5.80 4.04 -11.74
C PRO A 248 -6.86 5.15 -11.61
N ARG A 249 -6.74 6.21 -12.42
CA ARG A 249 -7.65 7.36 -12.43
C ARG A 249 -8.77 7.22 -13.46
N ASN A 250 -8.59 6.29 -14.38
CA ASN A 250 -9.54 6.02 -15.47
C ASN A 250 -9.45 4.55 -15.91
N LEU A 251 -10.36 4.13 -16.80
CA LEU A 251 -10.40 2.75 -17.28
C LEU A 251 -9.15 2.33 -18.06
N PHE A 252 -8.58 3.23 -18.86
CA PHE A 252 -7.38 2.94 -19.63
C PHE A 252 -6.20 2.59 -18.73
N GLU A 253 -5.98 3.35 -17.65
CA GLU A 253 -4.95 3.06 -16.66
C GLU A 253 -5.22 1.75 -15.91
N SER A 254 -6.50 1.47 -15.60
CA SER A 254 -6.90 0.21 -14.97
C SER A 254 -6.64 -0.99 -15.90
N GLU A 255 -6.98 -0.89 -17.17
CA GLU A 255 -6.70 -1.92 -18.18
C GLU A 255 -5.19 -2.16 -18.33
N SER A 256 -4.39 -1.09 -18.39
CA SER A 256 -2.92 -1.19 -18.43
C SER A 256 -2.36 -1.90 -17.20
N CYS A 257 -2.84 -1.56 -16.00
CA CYS A 257 -2.41 -2.25 -14.79
C CYS A 257 -2.73 -3.76 -14.82
N MET A 258 -3.91 -4.14 -15.33
CA MET A 258 -4.31 -5.56 -15.40
C MET A 258 -3.50 -6.36 -16.43
N LYS A 259 -3.01 -5.72 -17.50
CA LYS A 259 -2.09 -6.37 -18.47
C LYS A 259 -0.75 -6.78 -17.87
N ALA A 260 -0.32 -6.15 -16.78
CA ALA A 260 0.90 -6.54 -16.10
C ALA A 260 0.83 -7.94 -15.45
N LEU A 261 -0.35 -8.56 -15.39
CA LEU A 261 -0.58 -9.91 -14.88
C LEU A 261 -0.40 -11.00 -15.95
N THR A 262 -0.33 -10.63 -17.24
CA THR A 262 -0.26 -11.54 -18.39
C THR A 262 1.09 -11.46 -19.09
#